data_f36e70b848408b48c10847a6e4a65866
#
_entry.id   f36e70b848408b48c10847a6e4a65866
#
_cell.length_a   1.000
_cell.length_b   1.000
_cell.length_c   1.000
_cell.angle_alpha   90.00
_cell.angle_beta   90.00
_cell.angle_gamma   90.00
#
_symmetry.space_group_name_H-M   'P 1'
#
loop_
_entity.id
_entity.type
_entity.pdbx_description
1 polymer ?
#
loop_
_entity_poly.entity_id
_entity_poly.type
_entity_poly.pdbx_seq_one_letter_code
_entity_poly.pdbx_strand_id
1 'polypeptide(L)'
;MTQSQYSQAPREALTDAIIDAKVRKNLTFEQINEGTGLSLAFVTAALLGQHPLPAGAAKVVADKLELGEDAVRLLQTIPVRGSIPGGVPTDPTIYRFYEMVQIYGSTLKALVHEKFGDGIISAINFKLDIKKVDDPEGGSRAVITLDGKYLPTRPF
;
A
#
# COMPACT_ATOMS: atom_id res chain seq x y z
N MET A 1 -3.73 -6.88 22.54
CA MET A 1 -2.70 -7.59 21.75
C MET A 1 -3.19 -7.71 20.30
N THR A 2 -2.38 -7.29 19.34
CA THR A 2 -2.74 -7.39 17.93
C THR A 2 -2.60 -8.84 17.47
N GLN A 3 -3.67 -9.39 16.91
CA GLN A 3 -3.69 -10.74 16.36
C GLN A 3 -3.01 -10.79 15.00
N SER A 4 -2.39 -11.91 14.68
CA SER A 4 -1.76 -12.17 13.39
C SER A 4 -2.55 -13.19 12.59
N GLN A 5 -2.71 -12.97 11.30
CA GLN A 5 -3.34 -13.90 10.37
C GLN A 5 -2.30 -14.86 9.79
N TYR A 6 -2.68 -16.13 9.69
CA TYR A 6 -1.85 -17.17 9.07
C TYR A 6 -2.43 -17.65 7.72
N SER A 7 -3.58 -17.09 7.33
CA SER A 7 -4.24 -17.35 6.05
C SER A 7 -4.65 -16.03 5.41
N GLN A 8 -4.54 -15.94 4.10
CA GLN A 8 -4.99 -14.77 3.33
C GLN A 8 -6.50 -14.70 3.18
N ALA A 9 -7.19 -15.83 3.18
CA ALA A 9 -8.61 -15.92 2.83
C ALA A 9 -9.53 -14.95 3.60
N PRO A 10 -9.44 -14.80 4.94
CA PRO A 10 -10.29 -13.84 5.65
C PRO A 10 -10.05 -12.39 5.21
N ARG A 11 -8.80 -12.05 4.89
CA ARG A 11 -8.43 -10.69 4.49
C ARG A 11 -8.82 -10.41 3.04
N GLU A 12 -8.70 -11.38 2.16
CA GLU A 12 -9.18 -11.30 0.78
C GLU A 12 -10.69 -11.11 0.75
N ALA A 13 -11.45 -11.89 1.52
CA ALA A 13 -12.91 -11.74 1.64
C ALA A 13 -13.31 -10.34 2.16
N LEU A 14 -12.57 -9.80 3.14
CA LEU A 14 -12.80 -8.44 3.62
C LEU A 14 -12.48 -7.40 2.54
N THR A 15 -11.38 -7.56 1.81
CA THR A 15 -11.00 -6.66 0.71
C THR A 15 -12.10 -6.64 -0.36
N ASP A 16 -12.63 -7.79 -0.74
CA ASP A 16 -13.73 -7.90 -1.69
C ASP A 16 -14.98 -7.15 -1.19
N ALA A 17 -15.34 -7.34 0.08
CA ALA A 17 -16.47 -6.62 0.70
C ALA A 17 -16.26 -5.10 0.75
N ILE A 18 -15.03 -4.65 1.02
CA ILE A 18 -14.66 -3.23 1.01
C ILE A 18 -14.82 -2.64 -0.38
N ILE A 19 -14.29 -3.30 -1.40
CA ILE A 19 -14.37 -2.82 -2.79
C ILE A 19 -15.83 -2.81 -3.28
N ASP A 20 -16.60 -3.84 -2.97
CA ASP A 20 -18.04 -3.89 -3.28
C ASP A 20 -18.79 -2.71 -2.63
N ALA A 21 -18.59 -2.48 -1.34
CA ALA A 21 -19.21 -1.36 -0.63
C ALA A 21 -18.77 0.00 -1.19
N LYS A 22 -17.49 0.17 -1.53
CA LYS A 22 -16.95 1.38 -2.16
C LYS A 22 -17.65 1.66 -3.49
N VAL A 23 -17.80 0.64 -4.34
CA VAL A 23 -18.47 0.76 -5.65
C VAL A 23 -19.95 1.08 -5.48
N ARG A 24 -20.68 0.33 -4.64
CA ARG A 24 -22.11 0.57 -4.38
C ARG A 24 -22.39 1.99 -3.87
N LYS A 25 -21.51 2.51 -3.02
CA LYS A 25 -21.66 3.83 -2.42
C LYS A 25 -21.05 4.96 -3.26
N ASN A 26 -20.43 4.62 -4.38
CA ASN A 26 -19.70 5.56 -5.25
C ASN A 26 -18.70 6.44 -4.47
N LEU A 27 -17.93 5.83 -3.57
CA LEU A 27 -16.91 6.51 -2.77
C LEU A 27 -15.53 6.42 -3.41
N THR A 28 -14.72 7.47 -3.24
CA THR A 28 -13.29 7.43 -3.54
C THR A 28 -12.50 6.94 -2.33
N PHE A 29 -11.27 6.49 -2.52
CA PHE A 29 -10.38 6.17 -1.39
C PHE A 29 -10.08 7.40 -0.53
N GLU A 30 -10.01 8.59 -1.12
CA GLU A 30 -9.86 9.84 -0.37
C GLU A 30 -11.01 10.05 0.60
N GLN A 31 -12.26 9.91 0.12
CA GLN A 31 -13.45 10.03 0.95
C GLN A 31 -13.50 8.97 2.07
N ILE A 32 -13.07 7.75 1.77
CA ILE A 32 -12.98 6.69 2.79
C ILE A 32 -11.89 7.03 3.82
N ASN A 33 -10.78 7.62 3.39
CA ASN A 33 -9.68 8.00 4.26
C ASN A 33 -9.98 9.19 5.19
N GLU A 34 -10.88 10.09 4.82
CA GLU A 34 -11.23 11.26 5.62
C GLU A 34 -11.59 10.88 7.06
N GLY A 35 -10.99 11.55 8.03
CA GLY A 35 -11.21 11.32 9.45
C GLY A 35 -10.38 10.19 10.07
N THR A 36 -9.59 9.45 9.29
CA THR A 36 -8.69 8.40 9.84
C THR A 36 -7.44 8.98 10.51
N GLY A 37 -7.02 10.19 10.13
CA GLY A 37 -5.76 10.80 10.58
C GLY A 37 -4.50 10.18 9.98
N LEU A 38 -4.64 9.28 8.99
CA LEU A 38 -3.55 8.57 8.33
C LEU A 38 -3.41 8.98 6.87
N SER A 39 -2.27 8.68 6.26
CA SER A 39 -2.05 8.97 4.85
C SER A 39 -2.96 8.14 3.95
N LEU A 40 -3.37 8.71 2.82
CA LEU A 40 -4.19 8.04 1.82
C LEU A 40 -3.56 6.72 1.36
N ALA A 41 -2.26 6.74 1.06
CA ALA A 41 -1.55 5.54 0.60
C ALA A 41 -1.53 4.43 1.65
N PHE A 42 -1.32 4.76 2.94
CA PHE A 42 -1.32 3.78 4.01
C PHE A 42 -2.71 3.15 4.21
N VAL A 43 -3.76 3.97 4.28
CA VAL A 43 -5.14 3.46 4.43
C VAL A 43 -5.54 2.63 3.23
N THR A 44 -5.27 3.09 2.01
CA THR A 44 -5.56 2.32 0.80
C THR A 44 -4.84 0.96 0.81
N ALA A 45 -3.55 0.92 1.17
CA ALA A 45 -2.82 -0.33 1.30
C ALA A 45 -3.41 -1.24 2.39
N ALA A 46 -3.88 -0.67 3.50
CA ALA A 46 -4.58 -1.44 4.53
C ALA A 46 -5.91 -2.02 4.03
N LEU A 47 -6.70 -1.24 3.29
CA LEU A 47 -7.95 -1.71 2.69
C LEU A 47 -7.72 -2.83 1.66
N LEU A 48 -6.59 -2.79 0.96
CA LEU A 48 -6.16 -3.83 0.02
C LEU A 48 -5.40 -4.99 0.68
N GLY A 49 -5.42 -5.08 2.02
CA GLY A 49 -4.95 -6.25 2.75
C GLY A 49 -3.47 -6.24 3.13
N GLN A 50 -2.76 -5.11 3.02
CA GLN A 50 -1.31 -5.05 3.24
C GLN A 50 -0.89 -4.53 4.63
N HIS A 51 -1.76 -3.86 5.37
CA HIS A 51 -1.47 -3.34 6.70
C HIS A 51 -2.67 -3.49 7.66
N PRO A 52 -2.41 -3.61 8.96
CA PRO A 52 -3.47 -3.41 9.95
C PRO A 52 -3.75 -1.91 10.13
N LEU A 53 -5.00 -1.57 10.47
CA LEU A 53 -5.37 -0.21 10.87
C LEU A 53 -5.40 -0.11 12.40
N PRO A 54 -5.06 1.05 12.99
CA PRO A 54 -5.40 1.35 14.37
C PRO A 54 -6.92 1.32 14.58
N ALA A 55 -7.36 1.00 15.79
CA ALA A 55 -8.78 0.81 16.11
C ALA A 55 -9.68 1.98 15.68
N GLY A 56 -9.27 3.21 15.92
CA GLY A 56 -10.01 4.41 15.52
C GLY A 56 -10.18 4.51 14.01
N ALA A 57 -9.11 4.30 13.24
CA ALA A 57 -9.15 4.33 11.77
C ALA A 57 -9.99 3.17 11.21
N ALA A 58 -9.86 1.98 11.78
CA ALA A 58 -10.66 0.81 11.38
C ALA A 58 -12.16 1.08 11.55
N LYS A 59 -12.54 1.73 12.66
CA LYS A 59 -13.94 2.10 12.90
C LYS A 59 -14.44 3.15 11.90
N VAL A 60 -13.67 4.22 11.67
CA VAL A 60 -14.04 5.25 10.69
C VAL A 60 -14.30 4.66 9.31
N VAL A 61 -13.41 3.78 8.85
CA VAL A 61 -13.55 3.10 7.55
C VAL A 61 -14.77 2.19 7.52
N ALA A 62 -14.96 1.36 8.54
CA ALA A 62 -16.07 0.42 8.61
C ALA A 62 -17.42 1.15 8.65
N ASP A 63 -17.55 2.24 9.42
CA ASP A 63 -18.76 3.04 9.49
C ASP A 63 -19.11 3.66 8.13
N LYS A 64 -18.12 4.23 7.42
CA LYS A 64 -18.33 4.80 6.08
C LYS A 64 -18.79 3.77 5.04
N LEU A 65 -18.24 2.58 5.13
CA LEU A 65 -18.57 1.48 4.22
C LEU A 65 -19.76 0.64 4.69
N GLU A 66 -20.35 0.96 5.87
CA GLU A 66 -21.44 0.20 6.49
C GLU A 66 -21.09 -1.28 6.71
N LEU A 67 -19.85 -1.52 7.12
CA LEU A 67 -19.36 -2.84 7.49
C LEU A 67 -19.49 -3.06 9.00
N GLY A 68 -19.71 -4.31 9.39
CA GLY A 68 -19.96 -4.66 10.79
C GLY A 68 -18.69 -4.71 11.66
N GLU A 69 -18.89 -5.01 12.95
CA GLU A 69 -17.81 -5.11 13.94
C GLU A 69 -16.76 -6.19 13.60
N ASP A 70 -17.14 -7.22 12.86
CA ASP A 70 -16.18 -8.22 12.37
C ASP A 70 -15.15 -7.61 11.42
N ALA A 71 -15.57 -6.69 10.54
CA ALA A 71 -14.68 -5.95 9.67
C ALA A 71 -13.75 -5.04 10.47
N VAL A 72 -14.25 -4.35 11.51
CA VAL A 72 -13.44 -3.53 12.41
C VAL A 72 -12.34 -4.37 13.09
N ARG A 73 -12.70 -5.54 13.61
CA ARG A 73 -11.72 -6.46 14.22
C ARG A 73 -10.69 -6.95 13.21
N LEU A 74 -11.15 -7.37 12.03
CA LEU A 74 -10.28 -7.94 11.00
C LEU A 74 -9.33 -6.91 10.40
N LEU A 75 -9.76 -5.64 10.25
CA LEU A 75 -8.90 -4.53 9.83
C LEU A 75 -7.73 -4.25 10.78
N GLN A 76 -7.86 -4.63 12.05
CA GLN A 76 -6.80 -4.44 13.05
C GLN A 76 -5.82 -5.62 13.13
N THR A 77 -6.10 -6.73 12.46
CA THR A 77 -5.19 -7.90 12.48
C THR A 77 -4.02 -7.72 11.52
N ILE A 78 -2.88 -8.30 11.87
CA ILE A 78 -1.70 -8.29 11.01
C ILE A 78 -1.95 -9.25 9.83
N PRO A 79 -2.00 -8.75 8.59
CA PRO A 79 -2.27 -9.60 7.43
C PRO A 79 -1.04 -10.37 6.96
N VAL A 80 -1.25 -11.39 6.14
CA VAL A 80 -0.20 -11.94 5.27
C VAL A 80 0.06 -10.94 4.15
N ARG A 81 1.32 -10.54 3.95
CA ARG A 81 1.70 -9.47 3.02
C ARG A 81 2.36 -9.97 1.75
N GLY A 82 2.30 -9.14 0.70
CA GLY A 82 3.17 -9.23 -0.47
C GLY A 82 2.88 -10.40 -1.41
N SER A 83 1.78 -11.08 -1.24
CA SER A 83 1.41 -12.19 -2.11
C SER A 83 0.86 -11.69 -3.45
N ILE A 84 1.42 -12.17 -4.53
CA ILE A 84 0.94 -11.94 -5.90
C ILE A 84 0.58 -13.29 -6.50
N PRO A 85 -0.70 -13.63 -6.60
CA PRO A 85 -1.13 -14.88 -7.23
C PRO A 85 -0.69 -14.95 -8.69
N GLY A 86 -0.17 -16.11 -9.10
CA GLY A 86 0.21 -16.34 -10.51
C GLY A 86 1.55 -15.74 -10.95
N GLY A 87 2.34 -15.14 -10.06
CA GLY A 87 3.65 -14.58 -10.38
C GLY A 87 3.61 -13.13 -10.89
N VAL A 88 4.20 -12.86 -12.06
CA VAL A 88 4.26 -11.49 -12.60
C VAL A 88 2.85 -10.99 -12.97
N PRO A 89 2.39 -9.84 -12.42
CA PRO A 89 1.07 -9.31 -12.74
C PRO A 89 0.95 -8.93 -14.22
N THR A 90 -0.22 -9.20 -14.79
CA THR A 90 -0.54 -8.84 -16.18
C THR A 90 -1.42 -7.60 -16.30
N ASP A 91 -1.93 -7.06 -15.19
CA ASP A 91 -2.61 -5.76 -15.20
C ASP A 91 -1.67 -4.69 -15.75
N PRO A 92 -2.06 -3.90 -16.78
CA PRO A 92 -1.16 -2.95 -17.44
C PRO A 92 -0.57 -1.89 -16.52
N THR A 93 -1.30 -1.44 -15.50
CA THR A 93 -0.83 -0.44 -14.54
C THR A 93 0.17 -1.04 -13.57
N ILE A 94 -0.14 -2.20 -13.01
CA ILE A 94 0.79 -2.91 -12.09
C ILE A 94 2.03 -3.38 -12.86
N TYR A 95 1.85 -3.95 -14.06
CA TYR A 95 2.95 -4.40 -14.90
C TYR A 95 3.91 -3.26 -15.26
N ARG A 96 3.41 -2.02 -15.40
CA ARG A 96 4.26 -0.85 -15.67
C ARG A 96 5.30 -0.63 -14.59
N PHE A 97 4.98 -0.87 -13.32
CA PHE A 97 5.98 -0.81 -12.23
C PHE A 97 7.01 -1.93 -12.33
N TYR A 98 6.59 -3.14 -12.71
CA TYR A 98 7.53 -4.23 -13.01
C TYR A 98 8.48 -3.88 -14.15
N GLU A 99 7.95 -3.33 -15.24
CA GLU A 99 8.74 -2.89 -16.39
C GLU A 99 9.75 -1.79 -16.00
N MET A 100 9.34 -0.82 -15.19
CA MET A 100 10.25 0.20 -14.66
C MET A 100 11.40 -0.41 -13.85
N VAL A 101 11.12 -1.40 -13.02
CA VAL A 101 12.14 -2.13 -12.27
C VAL A 101 13.05 -2.94 -13.21
N GLN A 102 12.51 -3.59 -14.23
CA GLN A 102 13.31 -4.31 -15.22
C GLN A 102 14.27 -3.38 -15.98
N ILE A 103 13.81 -2.18 -16.33
CA ILE A 103 14.62 -1.20 -17.08
C ILE A 103 15.60 -0.48 -16.15
N TYR A 104 15.14 0.00 -15.00
CA TYR A 104 15.89 0.89 -14.12
C TYR A 104 16.41 0.25 -12.83
N GLY A 105 16.11 -1.01 -12.57
CA GLY A 105 16.49 -1.68 -11.32
C GLY A 105 17.99 -1.68 -11.07
N SER A 106 18.80 -2.01 -12.10
CA SER A 106 20.25 -1.98 -12.01
C SER A 106 20.79 -0.54 -11.84
N THR A 107 20.18 0.42 -12.49
CA THR A 107 20.52 1.85 -12.34
C THR A 107 20.24 2.34 -10.94
N LEU A 108 19.05 2.03 -10.41
CA LEU A 108 18.67 2.38 -9.03
C LEU A 108 19.65 1.76 -8.03
N LYS A 109 19.98 0.47 -8.20
CA LYS A 109 20.95 -0.22 -7.35
C LYS A 109 22.31 0.47 -7.39
N ALA A 110 22.84 0.74 -8.58
CA ALA A 110 24.15 1.38 -8.74
C ALA A 110 24.21 2.75 -8.06
N LEU A 111 23.24 3.62 -8.31
CA LEU A 111 23.20 4.97 -7.75
C LEU A 111 22.94 4.97 -6.22
N VAL A 112 22.12 4.06 -5.73
CA VAL A 112 21.90 3.91 -4.28
C VAL A 112 23.20 3.47 -3.59
N HIS A 113 23.88 2.47 -4.11
CA HIS A 113 25.13 1.99 -3.51
C HIS A 113 26.28 3.01 -3.63
N GLU A 114 26.32 3.79 -4.71
CA GLU A 114 27.27 4.88 -4.84
C GLU A 114 27.06 5.97 -3.77
N LYS A 115 25.82 6.30 -3.46
CA LYS A 115 25.47 7.35 -2.50
C LYS A 115 25.52 6.89 -1.03
N PHE A 116 25.14 5.65 -0.76
CA PHE A 116 24.89 5.15 0.61
C PHE A 116 25.81 3.99 1.03
N GLY A 117 26.59 3.40 0.11
CA GLY A 117 27.33 2.17 0.35
C GLY A 117 26.45 0.91 0.25
N ASP A 118 26.98 -0.22 0.74
CA ASP A 118 26.24 -1.49 0.71
C ASP A 118 25.10 -1.50 1.72
N GLY A 119 23.92 -1.95 1.28
CA GLY A 119 22.72 -2.02 2.11
C GLY A 119 21.44 -2.04 1.29
N ILE A 120 20.32 -1.80 1.96
CA ILE A 120 19.00 -1.76 1.34
C ILE A 120 18.16 -0.57 1.84
N ILE A 121 17.19 -0.17 1.02
CA ILE A 121 16.14 0.77 1.42
C ILE A 121 15.05 -0.03 2.16
N SER A 122 14.70 0.40 3.38
CA SER A 122 13.63 -0.26 4.15
C SER A 122 12.28 -0.07 3.49
N ALA A 123 11.51 -1.16 3.39
CA ALA A 123 10.10 -1.11 3.04
C ALA A 123 9.17 -1.09 4.27
N ILE A 124 9.75 -1.04 5.49
CA ILE A 124 9.03 -1.00 6.77
C ILE A 124 9.10 0.41 7.38
N ASN A 125 10.31 0.96 7.54
CA ASN A 125 10.49 2.38 7.84
C ASN A 125 10.43 3.15 6.51
N PHE A 126 9.21 3.40 6.06
CA PHE A 126 8.92 3.73 4.67
C PHE A 126 7.66 4.60 4.55
N LYS A 127 7.66 5.51 3.60
CA LYS A 127 6.50 6.32 3.23
C LYS A 127 6.29 6.27 1.72
N LEU A 128 5.06 6.13 1.30
CA LEU A 128 4.63 6.23 -0.08
C LEU A 128 3.73 7.44 -0.25
N ASP A 129 4.00 8.25 -1.26
CA ASP A 129 3.16 9.39 -1.65
C ASP A 129 2.93 9.38 -3.17
N ILE A 130 1.73 9.76 -3.59
CA ILE A 130 1.36 9.86 -5.00
C ILE A 130 0.70 11.21 -5.22
N LYS A 131 1.27 11.99 -6.14
CA LYS A 131 0.75 13.31 -6.54
C LYS A 131 0.43 13.34 -8.02
N LYS A 132 -0.70 13.95 -8.34
CA LYS A 132 -1.02 14.38 -9.71
C LYS A 132 -0.52 15.81 -9.88
N VAL A 133 0.32 16.04 -10.88
CA VAL A 133 0.81 17.38 -11.24
C VAL A 133 0.57 17.63 -12.74
N ASP A 134 0.47 18.91 -13.10
CA ASP A 134 0.29 19.25 -14.50
C ASP A 134 1.57 18.99 -15.31
N ASP A 135 1.40 18.52 -16.54
CA ASP A 135 2.50 18.37 -17.47
C ASP A 135 2.62 19.64 -18.34
N PRO A 136 3.83 20.22 -18.49
CA PRO A 136 4.01 21.40 -19.32
C PRO A 136 3.61 21.22 -20.79
N GLU A 137 3.65 19.99 -21.29
CA GLU A 137 3.25 19.63 -22.66
C GLU A 137 1.76 19.26 -22.77
N GLY A 138 1.01 19.40 -21.69
CA GLY A 138 -0.42 19.06 -21.59
C GLY A 138 -0.68 17.72 -20.91
N GLY A 139 -1.84 17.64 -20.27
CA GLY A 139 -2.22 16.48 -19.46
C GLY A 139 -1.62 16.49 -18.05
N SER A 140 -1.41 15.31 -17.47
CA SER A 140 -0.96 15.18 -16.07
C SER A 140 0.17 14.17 -15.94
N ARG A 141 1.01 14.38 -14.93
CA ARG A 141 2.06 13.46 -14.51
C ARG A 141 1.71 12.85 -13.15
N ALA A 142 2.02 11.59 -12.97
CA ALA A 142 2.03 10.94 -11.66
C ALA A 142 3.43 11.08 -11.05
N VAL A 143 3.53 11.75 -9.91
CA VAL A 143 4.77 11.81 -9.13
C VAL A 143 4.64 10.88 -7.95
N ILE A 144 5.47 9.83 -7.91
CA ILE A 144 5.46 8.81 -6.87
C ILE A 144 6.76 8.92 -6.08
N THR A 145 6.64 9.11 -4.77
CA THR A 145 7.77 9.21 -3.86
C THR A 145 7.85 7.96 -3.01
N LEU A 146 9.00 7.31 -3.03
CA LEU A 146 9.36 6.16 -2.23
C LEU A 146 10.44 6.62 -1.23
N ASP A 147 10.06 6.91 0.00
CA ASP A 147 10.94 7.43 1.04
C ASP A 147 11.16 6.35 2.10
N GLY A 148 12.29 5.69 2.04
CA GLY A 148 12.66 4.60 2.92
C GLY A 148 13.99 4.85 3.65
N LYS A 149 14.03 4.48 4.93
CA LYS A 149 15.29 4.52 5.71
C LYS A 149 16.30 3.56 5.11
N TYR A 150 17.54 4.03 4.91
CA TYR A 150 18.63 3.18 4.46
C TYR A 150 19.16 2.30 5.58
N LEU A 151 19.32 1.02 5.31
CA LEU A 151 19.82 0.00 6.24
C LEU A 151 21.15 -0.54 5.68
N PRO A 152 22.31 -0.07 6.23
CA PRO A 152 23.60 -0.53 5.75
C PRO A 152 23.87 -1.98 6.15
N THR A 153 24.50 -2.74 5.26
CA THR A 153 25.07 -4.05 5.57
C THR A 153 26.23 -3.88 6.53
N ARG A 154 26.27 -4.67 7.58
CA ARG A 154 27.37 -4.67 8.58
C ARG A 154 28.00 -6.04 8.65
N PRO A 155 29.34 -6.15 8.67
CA PRO A 155 30.03 -7.40 8.95
C PRO A 155 29.67 -7.91 10.36
N PHE A 156 29.65 -9.22 10.54
CA PHE A 156 29.41 -9.88 11.82
C PHE A 156 30.52 -10.89 12.10
#